data_b507361e6c98346a0f880bab3406753e
#
_entry.id   b507361e6c98346a0f880bab3406753e
#
_cell.length_a   1.000
_cell.length_b   1.000
_cell.length_c   1.000
_cell.angle_alpha   90.00
_cell.angle_beta   90.00
_cell.angle_gamma   90.00
#
_symmetry.space_group_name_H-M   'P 1'
#
loop_
_entity.id
_entity.type
_entity.pdbx_description
1 polymer ?
#
loop_
_entity_poly.entity_id
_entity_poly.type
_entity_poly.pdbx_seq_one_letter_code
_entity_poly.pdbx_strand_id
1 'polypeptide(L)'
;KMTVQKCFADGVVLEDSAVQFDNAVTRKLLDAAVLCSDAEISDGKEIGDPTETALIAMAERHGQDWRVMRQDMPRVAEIPFDSDRKLMSTVNRCADGFVFFTKGAVDVILGRTESILTGSGSRPITEQDCQAIRDANQRFSENGLRVLAFAYKEGHAEMKGALDTSQENGL
;
A
#
# COMPACT_ATOMS: atom_id res chain seq x y z
N LYS A 1 15.32 -5.48 14.15
CA LYS A 1 13.92 -5.64 13.79
C LYS A 1 13.41 -4.36 13.11
N MET A 2 12.80 -4.50 11.95
CA MET A 2 12.22 -3.37 11.22
C MET A 2 10.84 -3.01 11.77
N THR A 3 10.56 -1.73 11.92
CA THR A 3 9.30 -1.23 12.45
C THR A 3 8.88 0.00 11.64
N VAL A 4 7.58 0.10 11.31
CA VAL A 4 7.06 1.30 10.67
C VAL A 4 7.21 2.50 11.61
N GLN A 5 7.79 3.57 11.12
CA GLN A 5 8.05 4.79 11.90
C GLN A 5 7.09 5.91 11.53
N LYS A 6 6.83 6.09 10.25
CA LYS A 6 6.05 7.22 9.75
C LYS A 6 5.25 6.81 8.52
N CYS A 7 4.15 7.53 8.30
CA CYS A 7 3.33 7.42 7.10
C CYS A 7 3.18 8.80 6.45
N PHE A 8 3.06 8.82 5.13
CA PHE A 8 2.66 10.01 4.39
C PHE A 8 1.31 9.73 3.73
N ALA A 9 0.31 10.50 4.12
CA ALA A 9 -1.05 10.34 3.60
C ALA A 9 -1.75 11.70 3.58
N ASP A 10 -2.51 11.97 2.53
CA ASP A 10 -3.27 13.21 2.37
C ASP A 10 -2.39 14.46 2.57
N GLY A 11 -1.17 14.43 2.00
CA GLY A 11 -0.23 15.54 2.05
C GLY A 11 0.46 15.77 3.40
N VAL A 12 0.29 14.87 4.37
CA VAL A 12 0.79 15.04 5.74
C VAL A 12 1.66 13.86 6.15
N VAL A 13 2.78 14.17 6.82
CA VAL A 13 3.63 13.17 7.49
C VAL A 13 3.07 12.91 8.87
N LEU A 14 2.81 11.65 9.18
CA LEU A 14 2.29 11.21 10.47
C LEU A 14 3.25 10.23 11.12
N GLU A 15 3.55 10.43 12.41
CA GLU A 15 4.24 9.43 13.21
C GLU A 15 3.35 8.20 13.36
N ASP A 16 3.94 7.00 13.44
CA ASP A 16 3.16 5.77 13.62
C ASP A 16 2.22 5.84 14.82
N SER A 17 2.70 6.42 15.92
CA SER A 17 1.89 6.57 17.14
C SER A 17 0.70 7.53 16.99
N ALA A 18 0.73 8.41 15.98
CA ALA A 18 -0.30 9.42 15.74
C ALA A 18 -1.30 9.02 14.64
N VAL A 19 -0.99 7.99 13.85
CA VAL A 19 -1.88 7.53 12.78
C VAL A 19 -3.11 6.87 13.39
N GLN A 20 -4.27 7.27 12.88
CA GLN A 20 -5.53 6.58 13.15
C GLN A 20 -6.08 6.11 11.81
N PHE A 21 -6.33 4.81 11.69
CA PHE A 21 -6.82 4.23 10.42
C PHE A 21 -8.35 4.29 10.35
N ASP A 22 -8.89 5.49 10.56
CA ASP A 22 -10.34 5.75 10.69
C ASP A 22 -10.90 6.62 9.57
N ASN A 23 -10.05 7.16 8.68
CA ASN A 23 -10.50 7.93 7.54
C ASN A 23 -10.20 7.20 6.22
N ALA A 24 -10.80 7.67 5.12
CA ALA A 24 -10.72 7.00 3.83
C ALA A 24 -9.28 6.82 3.33
N VAL A 25 -8.42 7.82 3.54
CA VAL A 25 -7.04 7.77 3.04
C VAL A 25 -6.19 6.79 3.84
N THR A 26 -6.14 6.94 5.15
CA THR A 26 -5.35 6.06 6.01
C THR A 26 -5.88 4.63 6.01
N ARG A 27 -7.20 4.46 5.91
CA ARG A 27 -7.80 3.12 5.79
C ARG A 27 -7.37 2.42 4.50
N LYS A 28 -7.36 3.14 3.38
CA LYS A 28 -6.89 2.58 2.11
C LYS A 28 -5.40 2.24 2.16
N LEU A 29 -4.61 3.06 2.82
CA LEU A 29 -3.18 2.79 3.05
C LEU A 29 -2.99 1.49 3.85
N LEU A 30 -3.75 1.32 4.92
CA LEU A 30 -3.71 0.10 5.73
C LEU A 30 -4.13 -1.12 4.91
N ASP A 31 -5.23 -1.02 4.15
CA ASP A 31 -5.69 -2.10 3.29
C ASP A 31 -4.60 -2.53 2.31
N ALA A 32 -3.96 -1.57 1.63
CA ALA A 32 -2.87 -1.87 0.71
C ALA A 32 -1.68 -2.52 1.41
N ALA A 33 -1.29 -2.02 2.57
CA ALA A 33 -0.16 -2.53 3.33
C ALA A 33 -0.37 -3.98 3.77
N VAL A 34 -1.56 -4.32 4.20
CA VAL A 34 -1.90 -5.68 4.69
C VAL A 34 -2.19 -6.63 3.53
N LEU A 35 -3.00 -6.19 2.57
CA LEU A 35 -3.50 -7.08 1.51
C LEU A 35 -2.47 -7.32 0.42
N CYS A 36 -1.62 -6.34 0.14
CA CYS A 36 -0.52 -6.47 -0.82
C CYS A 36 0.78 -6.93 -0.15
N SER A 37 0.67 -7.87 0.77
CA SER A 37 1.81 -8.45 1.50
C SER A 37 1.57 -9.94 1.73
N ASP A 38 2.64 -10.71 1.76
CA ASP A 38 2.60 -12.16 2.00
C ASP A 38 3.00 -12.52 3.43
N ALA A 39 3.55 -11.57 4.19
CA ALA A 39 4.02 -11.83 5.54
C ALA A 39 2.90 -12.14 6.52
N GLU A 40 3.25 -12.87 7.55
CA GLU A 40 2.36 -13.27 8.62
C GLU A 40 3.05 -13.14 9.97
N ILE A 41 2.25 -12.96 11.02
CA ILE A 41 2.71 -13.07 12.39
C ILE A 41 1.87 -14.14 13.06
N SER A 42 2.51 -15.23 13.50
CA SER A 42 1.85 -16.36 14.14
C SER A 42 2.55 -16.70 15.44
N ASP A 43 1.82 -16.71 16.56
CA ASP A 43 2.33 -16.97 17.89
C ASP A 43 3.56 -16.12 18.24
N GLY A 44 3.52 -14.83 17.86
CA GLY A 44 4.60 -13.89 18.07
C GLY A 44 5.80 -14.04 17.13
N LYS A 45 5.74 -14.98 16.19
CA LYS A 45 6.79 -15.19 15.19
C LYS A 45 6.46 -14.47 13.90
N GLU A 46 7.41 -13.70 13.41
CA GLU A 46 7.31 -13.02 12.12
C GLU A 46 7.77 -13.98 11.02
N ILE A 47 6.91 -14.15 10.01
CA ILE A 47 7.17 -15.04 8.87
C ILE A 47 7.09 -14.23 7.59
N GLY A 48 8.17 -14.18 6.84
CA GLY A 48 8.26 -13.47 5.58
C GLY A 48 9.31 -12.38 5.58
N ASP A 49 9.26 -11.52 4.56
CA ASP A 49 10.18 -10.41 4.38
C ASP A 49 10.04 -9.41 5.54
N PRO A 50 11.16 -8.94 6.14
CA PRO A 50 11.10 -8.00 7.28
C PRO A 50 10.33 -6.71 6.99
N THR A 51 10.39 -6.21 5.76
CA THR A 51 9.64 -5.01 5.37
C THR A 51 8.14 -5.29 5.45
N GLU A 52 7.70 -6.45 4.99
CA GLU A 52 6.28 -6.85 5.04
C GLU A 52 5.84 -7.19 6.47
N THR A 53 6.67 -7.87 7.24
CA THR A 53 6.31 -8.17 8.64
C THR A 53 6.15 -6.88 9.46
N ALA A 54 6.92 -5.83 9.14
CA ALA A 54 6.75 -4.53 9.77
C ALA A 54 5.37 -3.92 9.51
N LEU A 55 4.84 -4.09 8.29
CA LEU A 55 3.50 -3.63 7.93
C LEU A 55 2.41 -4.38 8.70
N ILE A 56 2.54 -5.70 8.80
CA ILE A 56 1.60 -6.53 9.53
C ILE A 56 1.63 -6.21 11.03
N ALA A 57 2.83 -6.02 11.59
CA ALA A 57 3.00 -5.62 12.99
C ALA A 57 2.36 -4.24 13.27
N MET A 58 2.46 -3.32 12.31
CA MET A 58 1.77 -2.03 12.41
C MET A 58 0.27 -2.21 12.53
N ALA A 59 -0.33 -3.05 11.70
CA ALA A 59 -1.76 -3.33 11.77
C ALA A 59 -2.16 -3.87 13.16
N GLU A 60 -1.39 -4.80 13.70
CA GLU A 60 -1.65 -5.35 15.03
C GLU A 60 -1.54 -4.30 16.14
N ARG A 61 -0.51 -3.43 16.09
CA ARG A 61 -0.35 -2.36 17.09
C ARG A 61 -1.52 -1.39 17.10
N HIS A 62 -2.18 -1.21 15.95
CA HIS A 62 -3.34 -0.31 15.81
C HIS A 62 -4.68 -1.04 15.98
N GLY A 63 -4.65 -2.26 16.52
CA GLY A 63 -5.88 -3.01 16.82
C GLY A 63 -6.60 -3.54 15.59
N GLN A 64 -5.92 -3.64 14.46
CA GLN A 64 -6.50 -4.14 13.21
C GLN A 64 -6.16 -5.62 13.05
N ASP A 65 -7.17 -6.43 12.84
CA ASP A 65 -6.98 -7.87 12.62
C ASP A 65 -6.71 -8.15 11.14
N TRP A 66 -5.43 -8.31 10.81
CA TRP A 66 -5.00 -8.53 9.43
C TRP A 66 -5.54 -9.84 8.84
N ARG A 67 -5.80 -10.86 9.70
CA ARG A 67 -6.37 -12.12 9.23
C ARG A 67 -7.82 -11.94 8.77
N VAL A 68 -8.60 -11.20 9.55
CA VAL A 68 -9.98 -10.87 9.19
C VAL A 68 -10.00 -10.02 7.93
N MET A 69 -9.11 -9.03 7.80
CA MET A 69 -9.00 -8.21 6.60
C MET A 69 -8.77 -9.07 5.35
N ARG A 70 -7.88 -10.05 5.44
CA ARG A 70 -7.58 -10.97 4.33
C ARG A 70 -8.74 -11.94 4.03
N GLN A 71 -9.54 -12.28 5.02
CA GLN A 71 -10.76 -13.08 4.83
C GLN A 71 -11.87 -12.26 4.16
N ASP A 72 -12.03 -11.01 4.58
CA ASP A 72 -13.07 -10.11 4.04
C ASP A 72 -12.77 -9.65 2.62
N MET A 73 -11.49 -9.51 2.29
CA MET A 73 -11.02 -9.10 0.96
C MET A 73 -10.00 -10.11 0.42
N PRO A 74 -10.48 -11.31 0.03
CA PRO A 74 -9.56 -12.37 -0.40
C PRO A 74 -8.81 -12.03 -1.68
N ARG A 75 -7.55 -12.44 -1.72
CA ARG A 75 -6.72 -12.28 -2.92
C ARG A 75 -7.18 -13.26 -3.99
N VAL A 76 -7.47 -12.74 -5.17
CA VAL A 76 -7.90 -13.55 -6.32
C VAL A 76 -6.83 -13.64 -7.41
N ALA A 77 -5.86 -12.73 -7.41
CA ALA A 77 -4.74 -12.74 -8.34
C ALA A 77 -3.58 -11.93 -7.79
N GLU A 78 -2.38 -12.13 -8.34
CA GLU A 78 -1.19 -11.39 -7.94
C GLU A 78 -0.16 -11.30 -9.07
N ILE A 79 0.68 -10.25 -8.99
CA ILE A 79 1.93 -10.16 -9.73
C ILE A 79 3.02 -10.12 -8.66
N PRO A 80 3.81 -11.19 -8.49
CA PRO A 80 4.82 -11.25 -7.43
C PRO A 80 5.86 -10.14 -7.55
N PHE A 81 6.50 -9.80 -6.45
CA PHE A 81 7.57 -8.82 -6.43
C PHE A 81 8.70 -9.24 -7.36
N ASP A 82 9.20 -8.28 -8.12
CA ASP A 82 10.34 -8.44 -9.02
C ASP A 82 11.31 -7.29 -8.75
N SER A 83 12.56 -7.62 -8.46
CA SER A 83 13.58 -6.63 -8.12
C SER A 83 13.94 -5.68 -9.27
N ASP A 84 13.77 -6.11 -10.51
CA ASP A 84 14.00 -5.26 -11.68
C ASP A 84 12.84 -4.28 -11.87
N ARG A 85 11.61 -4.75 -11.70
CA ARG A 85 10.40 -3.93 -11.79
C ARG A 85 10.19 -3.08 -10.54
N LYS A 86 10.63 -3.57 -9.36
CA LYS A 86 10.50 -2.94 -8.04
C LYS A 86 9.06 -2.78 -7.56
N LEU A 87 8.17 -3.61 -8.05
CA LEU A 87 6.74 -3.58 -7.72
C LEU A 87 6.23 -4.98 -7.38
N MET A 88 5.17 -5.00 -6.58
CA MET A 88 4.32 -6.15 -6.35
C MET A 88 2.87 -5.70 -6.45
N SER A 89 2.01 -6.50 -7.04
CA SER A 89 0.59 -6.19 -7.15
C SER A 89 -0.28 -7.36 -6.74
N THR A 90 -1.45 -7.04 -6.18
CA THR A 90 -2.49 -8.02 -5.86
C THR A 90 -3.83 -7.52 -6.33
N VAL A 91 -4.73 -8.45 -6.64
CA VAL A 91 -6.15 -8.16 -6.84
C VAL A 91 -6.92 -8.81 -5.72
N ASN A 92 -7.70 -8.03 -5.01
CA ASN A 92 -8.50 -8.49 -3.88
C ASN A 92 -9.98 -8.24 -4.15
N ARG A 93 -10.80 -9.23 -3.83
CA ARG A 93 -12.26 -9.09 -3.95
C ARG A 93 -12.78 -8.23 -2.81
N CYS A 94 -13.68 -7.29 -3.13
CA CYS A 94 -14.37 -6.48 -2.15
C CYS A 94 -15.89 -6.57 -2.37
N ALA A 95 -16.68 -5.93 -1.51
CA ALA A 95 -18.15 -6.02 -1.57
C ALA A 95 -18.72 -5.60 -2.94
N ASP A 96 -18.13 -4.59 -3.59
CA ASP A 96 -18.64 -3.98 -4.81
C ASP A 96 -17.82 -4.33 -6.07
N GLY A 97 -16.89 -5.28 -5.96
CA GLY A 97 -16.06 -5.66 -7.10
C GLY A 97 -14.65 -6.06 -6.69
N PHE A 98 -13.65 -5.46 -7.32
CA PHE A 98 -12.24 -5.79 -7.10
C PHE A 98 -11.41 -4.54 -6.88
N VAL A 99 -10.36 -4.67 -6.08
CA VAL A 99 -9.34 -3.64 -5.90
C VAL A 99 -8.00 -4.19 -6.34
N PHE A 100 -7.31 -3.43 -7.17
CA PHE A 100 -5.95 -3.72 -7.61
C PHE A 100 -5.01 -2.86 -6.75
N PHE A 101 -4.19 -3.51 -5.92
CA PHE A 101 -3.18 -2.83 -5.11
C PHE A 101 -1.80 -3.04 -5.69
N THR A 102 -0.98 -1.99 -5.66
CA THR A 102 0.43 -2.06 -6.03
C THR A 102 1.28 -1.41 -4.95
N LYS A 103 2.37 -2.07 -4.57
CA LYS A 103 3.35 -1.48 -3.66
C LYS A 103 4.74 -1.55 -4.27
N GLY A 104 5.59 -0.61 -3.89
CA GLY A 104 6.98 -0.63 -4.31
C GLY A 104 7.69 0.69 -4.18
N ALA A 105 8.68 0.88 -5.04
CA ALA A 105 9.53 2.07 -5.04
C ALA A 105 8.73 3.32 -5.42
N VAL A 106 8.94 4.39 -4.67
CA VAL A 106 8.19 5.65 -4.84
C VAL A 106 8.26 6.17 -6.27
N ASP A 107 9.45 6.24 -6.86
CA ASP A 107 9.64 6.78 -8.22
C ASP A 107 8.90 5.97 -9.28
N VAL A 108 8.91 4.65 -9.13
CA VAL A 108 8.25 3.76 -10.08
C VAL A 108 6.74 3.91 -9.98
N ILE A 109 6.20 3.95 -8.77
CA ILE A 109 4.77 4.12 -8.55
C ILE A 109 4.31 5.49 -9.06
N LEU A 110 5.03 6.57 -8.77
CA LEU A 110 4.67 7.90 -9.26
C LEU A 110 4.61 7.95 -10.78
N GLY A 111 5.51 7.27 -11.47
CA GLY A 111 5.52 7.21 -12.93
C GLY A 111 4.31 6.49 -13.54
N ARG A 112 3.52 5.79 -12.73
CA ARG A 112 2.35 5.01 -13.16
C ARG A 112 1.04 5.51 -12.57
N THR A 113 1.09 6.60 -11.81
CA THR A 113 -0.04 7.14 -11.07
C THR A 113 -0.72 8.25 -11.85
N GLU A 114 -2.04 8.17 -11.94
CA GLU A 114 -2.89 9.18 -12.60
C GLU A 114 -3.70 9.98 -11.59
N SER A 115 -3.99 9.42 -10.44
CA SER A 115 -4.86 10.02 -9.44
C SER A 115 -4.26 9.93 -8.04
N ILE A 116 -4.76 10.77 -7.14
CA ILE A 116 -4.38 10.75 -5.72
C ILE A 116 -5.64 10.73 -4.87
N LEU A 117 -5.61 9.92 -3.82
CA LEU A 117 -6.69 9.88 -2.83
C LEU A 117 -6.44 10.92 -1.76
N THR A 118 -7.44 11.77 -1.52
CA THR A 118 -7.41 12.82 -0.49
C THR A 118 -8.60 12.66 0.44
N GLY A 119 -8.63 13.45 1.51
CA GLY A 119 -9.77 13.50 2.43
C GLY A 119 -11.07 13.91 1.75
N SER A 120 -11.00 14.54 0.58
CA SER A 120 -12.16 14.95 -0.23
C SER A 120 -12.49 13.97 -1.35
N GLY A 121 -11.79 12.86 -1.45
CA GLY A 121 -11.94 11.84 -2.49
C GLY A 121 -10.77 11.79 -3.47
N SER A 122 -10.91 10.96 -4.49
CA SER A 122 -9.92 10.84 -5.55
C SER A 122 -10.00 12.04 -6.51
N ARG A 123 -8.85 12.52 -6.93
CA ARG A 123 -8.73 13.54 -7.97
C ARG A 123 -7.49 13.28 -8.82
N PRO A 124 -7.39 13.90 -10.01
CA PRO A 124 -6.16 13.79 -10.80
C PRO A 124 -4.95 14.27 -10.00
N ILE A 125 -3.84 13.54 -10.10
CA ILE A 125 -2.59 13.93 -9.43
C ILE A 125 -1.98 15.13 -10.14
N THR A 126 -1.44 16.07 -9.34
CA THR A 126 -0.77 17.26 -9.86
C THR A 126 0.73 17.16 -9.67
N GLU A 127 1.50 18.02 -10.36
CA GLU A 127 2.95 18.09 -10.16
C GLU A 127 3.30 18.48 -8.72
N GLN A 128 2.48 19.32 -8.08
CA GLN A 128 2.65 19.67 -6.68
C GLN A 128 2.51 18.47 -5.76
N ASP A 129 1.54 17.59 -6.04
CA ASP A 129 1.37 16.33 -5.30
C ASP A 129 2.60 15.44 -5.45
N CYS A 130 3.07 15.28 -6.68
CA CYS A 130 4.25 14.47 -6.97
C CYS A 130 5.48 15.02 -6.24
N GLN A 131 5.64 16.33 -6.24
CA GLN A 131 6.76 16.96 -5.56
C GLN A 131 6.69 16.79 -4.04
N ALA A 132 5.51 16.91 -3.45
CA ALA A 132 5.30 16.67 -2.03
C ALA A 132 5.67 15.23 -1.63
N ILE A 133 5.29 14.26 -2.47
CA ILE A 133 5.63 12.86 -2.25
C ILE A 133 7.14 12.63 -2.37
N ARG A 134 7.78 13.21 -3.40
CA ARG A 134 9.24 13.10 -3.58
C ARG A 134 9.99 13.73 -2.41
N ASP A 135 9.53 14.88 -1.91
CA ASP A 135 10.14 15.57 -0.77
C ASP A 135 10.02 14.73 0.50
N ALA A 136 8.86 14.10 0.74
CA ALA A 136 8.66 13.21 1.87
C ALA A 136 9.58 11.98 1.75
N ASN A 137 9.67 11.39 0.56
CA ASN A 137 10.56 10.26 0.30
C ASN A 137 12.02 10.61 0.59
N GLN A 138 12.46 11.79 0.12
CA GLN A 138 13.83 12.26 0.36
C GLN A 138 14.11 12.43 1.84
N ARG A 139 13.21 13.09 2.59
CA ARG A 139 13.35 13.27 4.03
C ARG A 139 13.41 11.97 4.79
N PHE A 140 12.54 11.00 4.44
CA PHE A 140 12.57 9.69 5.06
C PHE A 140 13.90 8.98 4.79
N SER A 141 14.37 9.01 3.55
CA SER A 141 15.63 8.38 3.15
C SER A 141 16.84 9.03 3.84
N GLU A 142 16.86 10.35 3.97
CA GLU A 142 17.91 11.08 4.67
C GLU A 142 17.97 10.71 6.16
N ASN A 143 16.85 10.31 6.74
CA ASN A 143 16.77 9.83 8.12
C ASN A 143 17.00 8.31 8.24
N GLY A 144 17.47 7.67 7.19
CA GLY A 144 17.79 6.25 7.19
C GLY A 144 16.57 5.33 7.15
N LEU A 145 15.40 5.85 6.79
CA LEU A 145 14.18 5.07 6.71
C LEU A 145 14.04 4.42 5.34
N ARG A 146 13.60 3.17 5.31
CA ARG A 146 13.18 2.49 4.09
C ARG A 146 11.77 2.93 3.74
N VAL A 147 11.53 3.31 2.49
CA VAL A 147 10.26 3.87 2.05
C VAL A 147 9.59 2.92 1.06
N LEU A 148 8.29 2.68 1.27
CA LEU A 148 7.43 1.99 0.33
C LEU A 148 6.27 2.91 -0.04
N ALA A 149 5.94 2.94 -1.32
CA ALA A 149 4.73 3.61 -1.80
C ALA A 149 3.64 2.57 -2.09
N PHE A 150 2.39 3.00 -1.94
CA PHE A 150 1.21 2.20 -2.20
C PHE A 150 0.28 2.95 -3.13
N ALA A 151 -0.29 2.22 -4.08
CA ALA A 151 -1.28 2.75 -5.00
C ALA A 151 -2.37 1.71 -5.21
N TYR A 152 -3.51 2.15 -5.75
CA TYR A 152 -4.62 1.24 -6.02
C TYR A 152 -5.44 1.74 -7.20
N LYS A 153 -6.25 0.85 -7.74
CA LYS A 153 -7.37 1.20 -8.62
C LYS A 153 -8.51 0.22 -8.38
N GLU A 154 -9.73 0.69 -8.58
CA GLU A 154 -10.93 -0.10 -8.35
C GLU A 154 -11.54 -0.53 -9.68
N GLY A 155 -12.19 -1.70 -9.70
CA GLY A 155 -12.89 -2.23 -10.85
C GLY A 155 -14.12 -3.02 -10.43
N HIS A 156 -15.15 -2.94 -11.24
CA HIS A 156 -16.41 -3.65 -11.00
C HIS A 156 -16.51 -4.96 -11.75
N ALA A 157 -15.67 -5.18 -12.77
CA ALA A 157 -15.62 -6.40 -13.54
C ALA A 157 -14.57 -7.34 -12.97
N GLU A 158 -14.86 -8.65 -13.02
CA GLU A 158 -13.87 -9.65 -12.67
C GLU A 158 -12.67 -9.54 -13.62
N MET A 159 -11.47 -9.45 -13.04
CA MET A 159 -10.25 -9.45 -13.83
C MET A 159 -9.99 -10.89 -14.28
N LYS A 160 -10.41 -11.20 -15.50
CA LYS A 160 -10.25 -12.53 -16.10
C LYS A 160 -8.91 -12.61 -16.82
N GLY A 161 -8.24 -13.74 -16.66
CA GLY A 161 -7.00 -14.04 -17.34
C GLY A 161 -5.77 -13.76 -16.48
N ALA A 162 -4.60 -14.00 -17.06
CA ALA A 162 -3.33 -13.76 -16.39
C ALA A 162 -3.10 -12.27 -16.22
N LEU A 163 -2.78 -11.85 -15.00
CA LEU A 163 -2.33 -10.50 -14.75
C LEU A 163 -0.95 -10.29 -15.40
N ASP A 164 -0.75 -9.16 -16.03
CA ASP A 164 0.56 -8.77 -16.51
C ASP A 164 0.92 -7.37 -16.03
N THR A 165 2.19 -7.00 -16.23
CA THR A 165 2.75 -5.76 -15.71
C THR A 165 2.15 -4.50 -16.36
N SER A 166 1.50 -4.63 -17.53
CA SER A 166 0.83 -3.50 -18.18
C SER A 166 -0.36 -2.99 -17.36
N GLN A 167 -0.91 -3.83 -16.48
CA GLN A 167 -2.01 -3.46 -15.61
C GLN A 167 -1.56 -2.61 -14.41
N GLU A 168 -0.26 -2.53 -14.16
CA GLU A 168 0.33 -1.68 -13.12
C GLU A 168 0.46 -0.22 -13.60
N ASN A 169 -0.60 0.30 -14.19
CA ASN A 169 -0.72 1.68 -14.70
C ASN A 169 -2.13 2.20 -14.41
N GLY A 170 -2.30 3.50 -14.51
CA GLY A 170 -3.60 4.13 -14.23
C GLY A 170 -3.96 4.10 -12.75
N LEU A 171 -2.96 4.08 -11.90
CA LEU A 171 -3.11 3.98 -10.46
C LEU A 171 -3.48 5.31 -9.80
#